data_9963ad9a52455fb3e200c9451ff4b2aa
#
_entry.id   9963ad9a52455fb3e200c9451ff4b2aa
#
_cell.length_a   1.000
_cell.length_b   1.000
_cell.length_c   1.000
_cell.angle_alpha   90.00
_cell.angle_beta   90.00
_cell.angle_gamma   90.00
#
_symmetry.space_group_name_H-M   'P 1'
#
loop_
_entity.id
_entity.type
_entity.pdbx_description
1 polymer ?
#
loop_
_entity_poly.entity_id
_entity_poly.type
_entity_poly.pdbx_seq_one_letter_code
_entity_poly.pdbx_strand_id
1 'polypeptide(L)'
;MNLLLTLDENYLPPCKVMLCSFFASNPNETDVTVYLLHSAIPGDKLEELAGFCSLFGAKLRPITVDTALFENAPTSKRYPKEMYYRLLSPLILPQEVERVLYLDPDMLIINPLRPLWELNLCGKTFAAAAHTGLTEMANEINQVRLDTEHEYFNSGVMLIDLNAARKLVTAEDVFRCVNEHEKELILPDQDVFNILYGDQTVPVDDVIWNYDVRNYSKYLIRSTGRH
;
A
#
# COMPACT_ATOMS: atom_id res chain seq x y z
N MET A 1 5.85 -2.46 15.19
CA MET A 1 5.20 -1.98 13.94
C MET A 1 4.97 -3.14 13.00
N ASN A 2 3.79 -3.24 12.38
CA ASN A 2 3.48 -4.29 11.40
C ASN A 2 3.58 -3.70 10.00
N LEU A 3 4.50 -4.20 9.19
CA LEU A 3 4.61 -3.86 7.76
C LEU A 3 3.86 -4.90 6.95
N LEU A 4 3.20 -4.46 5.88
CA LEU A 4 2.54 -5.33 4.91
C LEU A 4 3.17 -5.13 3.54
N LEU A 5 3.58 -6.22 2.92
CA LEU A 5 4.15 -6.27 1.58
C LEU A 5 3.38 -7.26 0.72
N THR A 6 3.24 -6.95 -0.55
CA THR A 6 2.70 -7.87 -1.55
C THR A 6 3.66 -7.91 -2.74
N LEU A 7 4.22 -9.06 -3.04
CA LEU A 7 5.20 -9.19 -4.12
C LEU A 7 5.34 -10.63 -4.63
N ASP A 8 5.88 -10.77 -5.81
CA ASP A 8 6.37 -12.01 -6.39
C ASP A 8 7.89 -12.18 -6.19
N GLU A 9 8.45 -13.30 -6.65
CA GLU A 9 9.89 -13.59 -6.51
C GLU A 9 10.78 -12.52 -7.15
N ASN A 10 10.36 -11.90 -8.25
CA ASN A 10 11.15 -10.89 -8.98
C ASN A 10 11.37 -9.61 -8.16
N TYR A 11 10.44 -9.31 -7.24
CA TYR A 11 10.51 -8.13 -6.38
C TYR A 11 11.28 -8.37 -5.06
N LEU A 12 11.84 -9.55 -4.81
CA LEU A 12 12.67 -9.81 -3.63
C LEU A 12 13.91 -8.91 -3.54
N PRO A 13 14.69 -8.68 -4.63
CA PRO A 13 15.83 -7.76 -4.55
C PRO A 13 15.45 -6.32 -4.20
N PRO A 14 14.50 -5.63 -4.88
CA PRO A 14 14.09 -4.29 -4.48
C PRO A 14 13.47 -4.26 -3.08
N CYS A 15 12.70 -5.28 -2.68
CA CYS A 15 12.16 -5.40 -1.34
C CYS A 15 13.27 -5.38 -0.25
N LYS A 16 14.38 -6.10 -0.44
CA LYS A 16 15.51 -6.05 0.48
C LYS A 16 16.13 -4.66 0.57
N VAL A 17 16.21 -3.92 -0.54
CA VAL A 17 16.70 -2.53 -0.55
C VAL A 17 15.74 -1.63 0.23
N MET A 18 14.43 -1.77 0.00
CA MET A 18 13.40 -1.03 0.73
C MET A 18 13.49 -1.32 2.24
N LEU A 19 13.56 -2.60 2.65
CA LEU A 19 13.70 -2.99 4.06
C LEU A 19 15.00 -2.47 4.69
N CYS A 20 16.14 -2.51 3.97
CA CYS A 20 17.38 -1.89 4.40
C CYS A 20 17.20 -0.41 4.71
N SER A 21 16.57 0.32 3.79
CA SER A 21 16.32 1.75 3.96
C SER A 21 15.35 2.04 5.11
N PHE A 22 14.35 1.17 5.31
CA PHE A 22 13.43 1.25 6.44
C PHE A 22 14.19 1.12 7.77
N PHE A 23 14.99 0.08 7.96
CA PHE A 23 15.73 -0.12 9.21
C PHE A 23 16.76 0.97 9.46
N ALA A 24 17.42 1.48 8.40
CA ALA A 24 18.37 2.59 8.52
C ALA A 24 17.67 3.89 8.97
N SER A 25 16.47 4.16 8.49
CA SER A 25 15.70 5.37 8.82
C SER A 25 14.86 5.24 10.10
N ASN A 26 14.70 4.01 10.63
CA ASN A 26 13.89 3.70 11.79
C ASN A 26 14.68 2.87 12.84
N PRO A 27 15.85 3.33 13.31
CA PRO A 27 16.75 2.52 14.16
C PRO A 27 16.15 2.19 15.54
N ASN A 28 15.13 2.91 15.96
CA ASN A 28 14.47 2.72 17.26
C ASN A 28 13.27 1.74 17.18
N GLU A 29 12.94 1.22 16.00
CA GLU A 29 11.87 0.23 15.83
C GLU A 29 12.38 -1.18 16.13
N THR A 30 12.14 -1.67 17.35
CA THR A 30 12.67 -2.94 17.85
C THR A 30 11.72 -4.13 17.75
N ASP A 31 10.41 -3.88 17.55
CA ASP A 31 9.39 -4.93 17.38
C ASP A 31 8.68 -4.74 16.04
N VAL A 32 9.37 -5.16 14.99
CA VAL A 32 8.86 -5.09 13.61
C VAL A 32 8.48 -6.49 13.13
N THR A 33 7.25 -6.61 12.66
CA THR A 33 6.79 -7.81 11.95
C THR A 33 6.48 -7.43 10.50
N VAL A 34 7.08 -8.16 9.57
CA VAL A 34 6.86 -8.00 8.13
C VAL A 34 5.92 -9.12 7.68
N TYR A 35 4.68 -8.77 7.35
CA TYR A 35 3.71 -9.66 6.72
C TYR A 35 3.93 -9.60 5.21
N LEU A 36 4.17 -10.75 4.59
CA LEU A 36 4.39 -10.87 3.15
C LEU A 36 3.31 -11.73 2.53
N LEU A 37 2.42 -11.11 1.74
CA LEU A 37 1.43 -11.84 0.95
C LEU A 37 2.04 -12.22 -0.41
N HIS A 38 1.99 -13.50 -0.75
CA HIS A 38 2.53 -14.03 -2.00
C HIS A 38 1.75 -15.24 -2.48
N SER A 39 1.86 -15.58 -3.77
CA SER A 39 1.24 -16.77 -4.36
C SER A 39 2.19 -17.97 -4.44
N ALA A 40 3.45 -17.73 -4.81
CA ALA A 40 4.36 -18.81 -5.21
C ALA A 40 5.85 -18.52 -5.00
N ILE A 41 6.25 -17.75 -3.97
CA ILE A 41 7.67 -17.57 -3.67
C ILE A 41 8.23 -18.89 -3.12
N PRO A 42 9.35 -19.42 -3.66
CA PRO A 42 9.98 -20.64 -3.17
C PRO A 42 10.41 -20.56 -1.70
N GLY A 43 10.33 -21.69 -0.97
CA GLY A 43 10.62 -21.73 0.46
C GLY A 43 12.03 -21.30 0.82
N ASP A 44 13.04 -21.68 0.02
CA ASP A 44 14.43 -21.26 0.21
C ASP A 44 14.59 -19.73 0.11
N LYS A 45 13.83 -19.07 -0.77
CA LYS A 45 13.81 -17.61 -0.91
C LYS A 45 13.12 -16.93 0.26
N LEU A 46 12.07 -17.54 0.80
CA LEU A 46 11.41 -17.06 2.02
C LEU A 46 12.32 -17.19 3.24
N GLU A 47 13.06 -18.30 3.35
CA GLU A 47 14.07 -18.49 4.41
C GLU A 47 15.21 -17.47 4.30
N GLU A 48 15.69 -17.19 3.09
CA GLU A 48 16.69 -16.16 2.83
C GLU A 48 16.21 -14.78 3.29
N LEU A 49 14.96 -14.42 2.93
CA LEU A 49 14.36 -13.14 3.35
C LEU A 49 14.11 -13.09 4.85
N ALA A 50 13.69 -14.19 5.47
CA ALA A 50 13.53 -14.28 6.92
C ALA A 50 14.86 -14.10 7.66
N GLY A 51 15.94 -14.74 7.17
CA GLY A 51 17.29 -14.52 7.67
C GLY A 51 17.72 -13.06 7.54
N PHE A 52 17.43 -12.43 6.40
CA PHE A 52 17.71 -11.02 6.18
C PHE A 52 16.95 -10.12 7.19
N CYS A 53 15.65 -10.30 7.38
CA CYS A 53 14.86 -9.54 8.37
C CYS A 53 15.42 -9.72 9.79
N SER A 54 15.87 -10.93 10.14
CA SER A 54 16.41 -11.26 11.44
C SER A 54 17.70 -10.51 11.78
N LEU A 55 18.51 -10.12 10.78
CA LEU A 55 19.69 -9.27 10.97
C LEU A 55 19.35 -7.91 11.61
N PHE A 56 18.12 -7.44 11.41
CA PHE A 56 17.59 -6.19 11.97
C PHE A 56 16.67 -6.42 13.18
N GLY A 57 16.57 -7.64 13.69
CA GLY A 57 15.67 -7.97 14.79
C GLY A 57 14.19 -8.06 14.41
N ALA A 58 13.87 -8.03 13.11
CA ALA A 58 12.51 -8.13 12.62
C ALA A 58 12.08 -9.57 12.34
N LYS A 59 10.77 -9.81 12.39
CA LYS A 59 10.16 -11.12 12.11
C LYS A 59 9.51 -11.07 10.72
N LEU A 60 9.82 -12.04 9.85
CA LEU A 60 9.06 -12.27 8.62
C LEU A 60 7.90 -13.22 8.90
N ARG A 61 6.72 -12.88 8.40
CA ARG A 61 5.50 -13.70 8.41
C ARG A 61 5.00 -13.85 6.97
N PRO A 62 5.52 -14.82 6.18
CA PRO A 62 5.01 -15.08 4.86
C PRO A 62 3.62 -15.73 4.97
N ILE A 63 2.70 -15.30 4.12
CA ILE A 63 1.34 -15.81 4.02
C ILE A 63 1.10 -16.16 2.55
N THR A 64 0.96 -17.43 2.27
CA THR A 64 0.53 -17.89 0.95
C THR A 64 -0.94 -17.55 0.76
N VAL A 65 -1.23 -16.78 -0.27
CA VAL A 65 -2.60 -16.35 -0.55
C VAL A 65 -3.38 -17.50 -1.18
N ASP A 66 -4.53 -17.81 -0.58
CA ASP A 66 -5.42 -18.85 -1.11
C ASP A 66 -6.02 -18.37 -2.45
N THR A 67 -5.71 -19.11 -3.52
CA THR A 67 -6.20 -18.80 -4.87
C THR A 67 -7.71 -18.97 -5.02
N ALA A 68 -8.36 -19.72 -4.14
CA ALA A 68 -9.82 -19.89 -4.12
C ALA A 68 -10.55 -18.52 -3.90
N LEU A 69 -9.95 -17.61 -3.14
CA LEU A 69 -10.46 -16.26 -2.95
C LEU A 69 -10.62 -15.49 -4.28
N PHE A 70 -9.88 -15.89 -5.32
CA PHE A 70 -9.78 -15.20 -6.61
C PHE A 70 -10.40 -16.00 -7.77
N GLU A 71 -11.20 -17.04 -7.51
CA GLU A 71 -11.83 -17.84 -8.58
C GLU A 71 -12.71 -16.99 -9.49
N ASN A 72 -13.41 -16.03 -8.92
CA ASN A 72 -14.30 -15.12 -9.65
C ASN A 72 -13.66 -13.75 -9.95
N ALA A 73 -12.36 -13.57 -9.66
CA ALA A 73 -11.69 -12.31 -9.93
C ALA A 73 -11.54 -12.07 -11.44
N PRO A 74 -11.87 -10.88 -11.94
CA PRO A 74 -11.60 -10.51 -13.32
C PRO A 74 -10.08 -10.39 -13.51
N THR A 75 -9.46 -11.40 -14.13
CA THR A 75 -8.02 -11.47 -14.35
C THR A 75 -7.65 -11.38 -15.81
N SER A 76 -6.60 -10.62 -16.11
CA SER A 76 -6.01 -10.46 -17.44
C SER A 76 -4.54 -10.09 -17.29
N LYS A 77 -3.82 -9.87 -18.40
CA LYS A 77 -2.47 -9.28 -18.34
C LYS A 77 -2.46 -7.91 -17.68
N ARG A 78 -3.57 -7.17 -17.76
CA ARG A 78 -3.71 -5.84 -17.14
C ARG A 78 -4.14 -5.92 -15.68
N TYR A 79 -4.83 -7.00 -15.30
CA TYR A 79 -5.35 -7.24 -13.95
C TYR A 79 -4.78 -8.56 -13.40
N PRO A 80 -3.49 -8.62 -13.03
CA PRO A 80 -2.92 -9.81 -12.41
C PRO A 80 -3.51 -10.02 -11.01
N LYS A 81 -3.53 -11.28 -10.55
CA LYS A 81 -4.11 -11.61 -9.23
C LYS A 81 -3.43 -10.87 -8.08
N GLU A 82 -2.15 -10.62 -8.21
CA GLU A 82 -1.32 -9.94 -7.20
C GLU A 82 -1.80 -8.51 -6.91
N MET A 83 -2.43 -7.85 -7.89
CA MET A 83 -3.03 -6.52 -7.69
C MET A 83 -4.10 -6.52 -6.60
N TYR A 84 -4.85 -7.65 -6.47
CA TYR A 84 -5.91 -7.75 -5.47
C TYR A 84 -5.39 -7.98 -4.04
N TYR A 85 -4.15 -8.46 -3.86
CA TYR A 85 -3.64 -8.83 -2.54
C TYR A 85 -3.62 -7.66 -1.57
N ARG A 86 -3.22 -6.45 -2.03
CA ARG A 86 -3.25 -5.26 -1.17
C ARG A 86 -4.68 -4.85 -0.80
N LEU A 87 -5.62 -4.91 -1.75
CA LEU A 87 -7.02 -4.53 -1.54
C LEU A 87 -7.73 -5.49 -0.59
N LEU A 88 -7.47 -6.80 -0.72
CA LEU A 88 -8.09 -7.85 0.06
C LEU A 88 -7.24 -8.27 1.29
N SER A 89 -6.14 -7.58 1.57
CA SER A 89 -5.29 -7.88 2.72
C SER A 89 -6.03 -7.94 4.07
N PRO A 90 -7.09 -7.14 4.33
CA PRO A 90 -7.86 -7.25 5.57
C PRO A 90 -8.50 -8.63 5.76
N LEU A 91 -8.87 -9.31 4.67
CA LEU A 91 -9.48 -10.64 4.69
C LEU A 91 -8.44 -11.78 4.81
N ILE A 92 -7.19 -11.50 4.43
CA ILE A 92 -6.11 -12.50 4.36
C ILE A 92 -5.27 -12.49 5.64
N LEU A 93 -5.05 -11.32 6.22
CA LEU A 93 -4.22 -11.16 7.42
C LEU A 93 -4.86 -11.78 8.66
N PRO A 94 -4.04 -12.33 9.60
CA PRO A 94 -4.52 -12.91 10.86
C PRO A 94 -5.41 -11.93 11.65
N GLN A 95 -6.44 -12.47 12.30
CA GLN A 95 -7.45 -11.67 13.02
C GLN A 95 -6.86 -10.84 14.18
N GLU A 96 -5.80 -11.33 14.79
CA GLU A 96 -5.09 -10.64 15.88
C GLU A 96 -4.30 -9.42 15.45
N VAL A 97 -4.09 -9.23 14.14
CA VAL A 97 -3.42 -8.04 13.60
C VAL A 97 -4.44 -6.92 13.44
N GLU A 98 -4.31 -5.87 14.23
CA GLU A 98 -5.27 -4.76 14.25
C GLU A 98 -4.92 -3.63 13.28
N ARG A 99 -3.61 -3.46 12.98
CA ARG A 99 -3.11 -2.36 12.14
C ARG A 99 -1.88 -2.78 11.37
N VAL A 100 -1.78 -2.34 10.13
CA VAL A 100 -0.59 -2.52 9.29
C VAL A 100 -0.26 -1.25 8.51
N LEU A 101 1.01 -1.10 8.17
CA LEU A 101 1.50 -0.12 7.22
C LEU A 101 1.90 -0.87 5.94
N TYR A 102 1.10 -0.71 4.88
CA TYR A 102 1.42 -1.21 3.55
C TYR A 102 2.49 -0.34 2.90
N LEU A 103 3.48 -0.97 2.31
CA LEU A 103 4.57 -0.32 1.57
C LEU A 103 4.81 -1.05 0.25
N ASP A 104 4.90 -0.32 -0.85
CA ASP A 104 5.35 -0.90 -2.11
C ASP A 104 6.82 -1.36 -1.97
N PRO A 105 7.19 -2.52 -2.53
CA PRO A 105 8.52 -3.11 -2.31
C PRO A 105 9.66 -2.42 -3.06
N ASP A 106 9.38 -1.48 -3.94
CA ASP A 106 10.35 -0.81 -4.82
C ASP A 106 10.58 0.68 -4.48
N MET A 107 10.31 1.06 -3.23
CA MET A 107 10.57 2.41 -2.72
C MET A 107 11.80 2.50 -1.83
N LEU A 108 12.21 3.73 -1.47
CA LEU A 108 13.22 4.01 -0.46
C LEU A 108 12.60 4.77 0.70
N ILE A 109 12.80 4.26 1.90
CA ILE A 109 12.37 4.91 3.15
C ILE A 109 13.50 5.81 3.63
N ILE A 110 13.29 7.10 3.63
CA ILE A 110 14.30 8.10 4.01
C ILE A 110 13.95 8.87 5.30
N ASN A 111 12.74 8.66 5.82
CA ASN A 111 12.24 9.29 7.03
C ASN A 111 11.71 8.25 8.03
N PRO A 112 11.65 8.57 9.34
CA PRO A 112 10.99 7.72 10.31
C PRO A 112 9.49 7.57 10.00
N LEU A 113 8.98 6.33 10.04
CA LEU A 113 7.56 6.01 9.75
C LEU A 113 6.67 6.03 11.01
N ARG A 114 7.24 6.19 12.21
CA ARG A 114 6.49 6.25 13.47
C ARG A 114 5.37 7.28 13.47
N PRO A 115 5.55 8.52 12.98
CA PRO A 115 4.46 9.50 12.94
C PRO A 115 3.27 9.08 12.06
N LEU A 116 3.53 8.37 10.94
CA LEU A 116 2.47 7.80 10.12
C LEU A 116 1.81 6.60 10.81
N TRP A 117 2.60 5.72 11.41
CA TRP A 117 2.11 4.56 12.15
C TRP A 117 1.17 4.96 13.30
N GLU A 118 1.45 6.04 14.01
CA GLU A 118 0.67 6.55 15.14
C GLU A 118 -0.46 7.50 14.74
N LEU A 119 -0.63 7.77 13.44
CA LEU A 119 -1.65 8.68 12.94
C LEU A 119 -3.03 8.27 13.43
N ASN A 120 -3.77 9.22 13.97
CA ASN A 120 -5.18 9.03 14.30
C ASN A 120 -6.02 9.10 13.03
N LEU A 121 -6.68 8.02 12.69
CA LEU A 121 -7.55 7.94 11.51
C LEU A 121 -8.90 8.63 11.68
N CYS A 122 -9.21 9.18 12.86
CA CYS A 122 -10.42 9.95 13.14
C CYS A 122 -11.73 9.20 12.77
N GLY A 123 -11.75 7.88 12.98
CA GLY A 123 -12.89 7.02 12.64
C GLY A 123 -12.92 6.53 11.19
N LYS A 124 -11.96 6.94 10.36
CA LYS A 124 -11.77 6.40 9.03
C LYS A 124 -10.94 5.10 9.06
N THR A 125 -10.88 4.41 7.96
CA THR A 125 -10.29 3.06 7.84
C THR A 125 -8.84 3.10 7.36
N PHE A 126 -8.51 4.07 6.50
CA PHE A 126 -7.21 4.17 5.84
C PHE A 126 -6.58 5.56 6.02
N ALA A 127 -5.26 5.64 5.82
CA ALA A 127 -4.58 6.88 5.45
C ALA A 127 -3.65 6.59 4.27
N ALA A 128 -3.63 7.50 3.30
CA ALA A 128 -2.80 7.38 2.09
C ALA A 128 -2.39 8.76 1.58
N ALA A 129 -1.31 8.81 0.80
CA ALA A 129 -0.82 10.04 0.22
C ALA A 129 -1.77 10.54 -0.87
N ALA A 130 -2.19 11.80 -0.74
CA ALA A 130 -2.95 12.50 -1.75
C ALA A 130 -2.06 13.51 -2.47
N HIS A 131 -2.23 13.64 -3.78
CA HIS A 131 -1.56 14.68 -4.54
C HIS A 131 -2.11 16.05 -4.17
N THR A 132 -1.26 16.92 -3.64
CA THR A 132 -1.65 18.25 -3.16
C THR A 132 -0.90 19.36 -3.90
N GLY A 133 -1.53 20.55 -4.02
CA GLY A 133 -0.91 21.74 -4.61
C GLY A 133 -0.68 21.64 -6.11
N LEU A 134 0.58 21.71 -6.60
CA LEU A 134 0.89 21.71 -8.04
C LEU A 134 0.52 20.42 -8.78
N THR A 135 0.13 19.36 -8.07
CA THR A 135 -0.41 18.12 -8.62
C THR A 135 -1.94 18.06 -8.60
N GLU A 136 -2.60 19.12 -8.14
CA GLU A 136 -4.05 19.24 -7.98
C GLU A 136 -4.83 19.03 -9.30
N MET A 137 -4.30 19.51 -10.43
CA MET A 137 -4.89 19.23 -11.75
C MET A 137 -4.98 17.74 -12.07
N ALA A 138 -4.01 16.94 -11.60
CA ALA A 138 -4.05 15.48 -11.78
C ALA A 138 -5.14 14.84 -10.91
N ASN A 139 -5.41 15.41 -9.73
CA ASN A 139 -6.53 15.01 -8.87
C ASN A 139 -7.87 15.28 -9.54
N GLU A 140 -8.09 16.50 -10.05
CA GLU A 140 -9.34 16.87 -10.74
C GLU A 140 -9.64 15.95 -11.92
N ILE A 141 -8.64 15.63 -12.75
CA ILE A 141 -8.79 14.70 -13.86
C ILE A 141 -9.20 13.30 -13.38
N ASN A 142 -8.57 12.81 -12.30
CA ASN A 142 -8.90 11.49 -11.76
C ASN A 142 -10.27 11.47 -11.07
N GLN A 143 -10.66 12.53 -10.37
CA GLN A 143 -11.98 12.68 -9.78
C GLN A 143 -13.07 12.62 -10.84
N VAL A 144 -12.92 13.37 -11.93
CA VAL A 144 -13.86 13.32 -13.05
C VAL A 144 -13.90 11.95 -13.73
N ARG A 145 -12.73 11.32 -13.92
CA ARG A 145 -12.61 10.00 -14.55
C ARG A 145 -13.28 8.89 -13.73
N LEU A 146 -13.13 8.95 -12.40
CA LEU A 146 -13.63 7.92 -11.48
C LEU A 146 -14.97 8.28 -10.82
N ASP A 147 -15.54 9.44 -11.17
CA ASP A 147 -16.77 9.98 -10.58
C ASP A 147 -16.71 10.03 -9.04
N THR A 148 -15.62 10.61 -8.49
CA THR A 148 -15.37 10.74 -7.06
C THR A 148 -15.25 12.20 -6.63
N GLU A 149 -15.63 12.53 -5.38
CA GLU A 149 -15.57 13.90 -4.84
C GLU A 149 -14.36 14.11 -3.91
N HIS A 150 -13.70 13.02 -3.48
CA HIS A 150 -12.54 13.08 -2.60
C HIS A 150 -11.21 13.21 -3.39
N GLU A 151 -10.13 13.51 -2.69
CA GLU A 151 -8.77 13.53 -3.27
C GLU A 151 -8.40 12.14 -3.82
N TYR A 152 -7.61 12.12 -4.90
CA TYR A 152 -7.11 10.87 -5.48
C TYR A 152 -5.86 10.41 -4.71
N PHE A 153 -5.95 9.26 -4.07
CA PHE A 153 -4.93 8.67 -3.21
C PHE A 153 -4.00 7.73 -3.98
N ASN A 154 -2.71 7.79 -3.65
CA ASN A 154 -1.74 6.80 -4.09
C ASN A 154 -1.77 5.59 -3.13
N SER A 155 -1.79 4.37 -3.69
CA SER A 155 -1.89 3.11 -2.93
C SER A 155 -0.54 2.50 -2.54
N GLY A 156 0.59 3.15 -2.84
CA GLY A 156 1.93 2.61 -2.55
C GLY A 156 2.37 2.71 -1.08
N VAL A 157 1.78 3.65 -0.32
CA VAL A 157 1.94 3.76 1.13
C VAL A 157 0.57 3.94 1.76
N MET A 158 0.13 2.97 2.58
CA MET A 158 -1.18 3.02 3.22
C MET A 158 -1.11 2.56 4.67
N LEU A 159 -1.58 3.38 5.59
CA LEU A 159 -1.91 2.93 6.93
C LEU A 159 -3.32 2.34 6.93
N ILE A 160 -3.50 1.16 7.50
CA ILE A 160 -4.76 0.41 7.47
C ILE A 160 -5.16 0.02 8.90
N ASP A 161 -6.34 0.46 9.35
CA ASP A 161 -7.01 -0.12 10.50
C ASP A 161 -7.72 -1.40 10.05
N LEU A 162 -7.16 -2.55 10.39
CA LEU A 162 -7.70 -3.84 9.95
C LEU A 162 -9.03 -4.19 10.60
N ASN A 163 -9.30 -3.70 11.81
CA ASN A 163 -10.58 -3.94 12.48
C ASN A 163 -11.73 -3.22 11.76
N ALA A 164 -11.48 -2.00 11.29
CA ALA A 164 -12.42 -1.25 10.45
C ALA A 164 -12.49 -1.84 9.03
N ALA A 165 -11.33 -2.14 8.42
CA ALA A 165 -11.25 -2.63 7.06
C ALA A 165 -11.95 -3.98 6.86
N ARG A 166 -11.88 -4.90 7.82
CA ARG A 166 -12.61 -6.19 7.78
C ARG A 166 -14.11 -6.06 7.73
N LYS A 167 -14.66 -4.94 8.19
CA LYS A 167 -16.11 -4.67 8.13
C LYS A 167 -16.53 -4.00 6.83
N LEU A 168 -15.58 -3.39 6.14
CA LEU A 168 -15.79 -2.57 4.96
C LEU A 168 -15.44 -3.32 3.67
N VAL A 169 -14.33 -4.07 3.66
CA VAL A 169 -13.78 -4.70 2.48
C VAL A 169 -14.43 -6.05 2.22
N THR A 170 -14.95 -6.24 1.01
CA THR A 170 -15.42 -7.53 0.52
C THR A 170 -14.78 -7.87 -0.84
N ALA A 171 -14.54 -9.14 -1.12
CA ALA A 171 -14.03 -9.56 -2.41
C ALA A 171 -15.06 -9.28 -3.53
N GLU A 172 -16.34 -9.42 -3.23
CA GLU A 172 -17.45 -9.16 -4.16
C GLU A 172 -17.44 -7.71 -4.64
N ASP A 173 -17.33 -6.73 -3.74
CA ASP A 173 -17.32 -5.31 -4.10
C ASP A 173 -16.10 -4.96 -4.94
N VAL A 174 -14.92 -5.49 -4.58
CA VAL A 174 -13.68 -5.29 -5.35
C VAL A 174 -13.82 -5.84 -6.77
N PHE A 175 -14.31 -7.08 -6.93
CA PHE A 175 -14.44 -7.70 -8.25
C PHE A 175 -15.54 -7.04 -9.09
N ARG A 176 -16.65 -6.65 -8.47
CA ARG A 176 -17.71 -5.89 -9.12
C ARG A 176 -17.18 -4.55 -9.62
N CYS A 177 -16.47 -3.79 -8.81
CA CYS A 177 -15.86 -2.52 -9.20
C CYS A 177 -14.93 -2.67 -10.41
N VAL A 178 -14.07 -3.69 -10.43
CA VAL A 178 -13.19 -3.95 -11.59
C VAL A 178 -14.00 -4.24 -12.85
N ASN A 179 -15.07 -5.03 -12.75
CA ASN A 179 -15.91 -5.36 -13.91
C ASN A 179 -16.69 -4.13 -14.44
N GLU A 180 -17.25 -3.33 -13.54
CA GLU A 180 -18.07 -2.16 -13.90
C GLU A 180 -17.22 -1.04 -14.50
N HIS A 181 -15.97 -0.85 -14.01
CA HIS A 181 -15.08 0.24 -14.40
C HIS A 181 -13.90 -0.20 -15.30
N GLU A 182 -13.96 -1.37 -15.94
CA GLU A 182 -12.85 -1.96 -16.71
C GLU A 182 -12.20 -0.98 -17.70
N LYS A 183 -13.01 -0.13 -18.34
CA LYS A 183 -12.55 0.84 -19.37
C LYS A 183 -11.93 2.10 -18.78
N GLU A 184 -12.26 2.42 -17.54
CA GLU A 184 -11.87 3.64 -16.84
C GLU A 184 -10.58 3.45 -16.02
N LEU A 185 -10.29 2.20 -15.59
CA LEU A 185 -9.13 1.91 -14.75
C LEU A 185 -7.82 2.12 -15.54
N ILE A 186 -6.94 3.00 -15.05
CA ILE A 186 -5.58 3.26 -15.57
C ILE A 186 -4.55 2.56 -14.68
N LEU A 187 -4.64 2.76 -13.38
CA LEU A 187 -3.87 2.09 -12.33
C LEU A 187 -4.85 1.22 -11.51
N PRO A 188 -5.10 -0.03 -11.93
CA PRO A 188 -6.31 -0.75 -11.52
C PRO A 188 -6.49 -0.89 -10.02
N ASP A 189 -5.46 -1.27 -9.26
CA ASP A 189 -5.52 -1.41 -7.81
C ASP A 189 -5.70 -0.07 -7.09
N GLN A 190 -5.01 0.96 -7.56
CA GLN A 190 -5.13 2.31 -7.01
C GLN A 190 -6.48 2.93 -7.35
N ASP A 191 -6.97 2.77 -8.59
CA ASP A 191 -8.27 3.29 -9.02
C ASP A 191 -9.41 2.62 -8.24
N VAL A 192 -9.39 1.28 -8.11
CA VAL A 192 -10.38 0.53 -7.31
C VAL A 192 -10.33 0.96 -5.83
N PHE A 193 -9.14 1.17 -5.26
CA PHE A 193 -9.00 1.71 -3.92
C PHE A 193 -9.70 3.06 -3.78
N ASN A 194 -9.48 3.96 -4.73
CA ASN A 194 -10.10 5.28 -4.72
C ASN A 194 -11.62 5.20 -4.86
N ILE A 195 -12.15 4.45 -5.83
CA ILE A 195 -13.60 4.30 -6.05
C ILE A 195 -14.30 3.76 -4.79
N LEU A 196 -13.74 2.72 -4.16
CA LEU A 196 -14.42 2.02 -3.06
C LEU A 196 -14.14 2.63 -1.69
N TYR A 197 -12.93 3.17 -1.46
CA TYR A 197 -12.46 3.49 -0.11
C TYR A 197 -11.92 4.91 0.06
N GLY A 198 -11.95 5.74 -0.96
CA GLY A 198 -11.44 7.10 -0.88
C GLY A 198 -12.12 7.92 0.22
N ASP A 199 -13.44 7.83 0.37
CA ASP A 199 -14.19 8.49 1.44
C ASP A 199 -13.82 7.99 2.85
N GLN A 200 -13.25 6.79 2.96
CA GLN A 200 -12.78 6.19 4.19
C GLN A 200 -11.27 6.38 4.41
N THR A 201 -10.65 7.31 3.67
CA THR A 201 -9.21 7.57 3.70
C THR A 201 -8.91 8.96 4.26
N VAL A 202 -7.94 9.03 5.18
CA VAL A 202 -7.34 10.28 5.67
C VAL A 202 -6.22 10.68 4.72
N PRO A 203 -6.24 11.90 4.15
CA PRO A 203 -5.15 12.37 3.31
C PRO A 203 -3.89 12.65 4.13
N VAL A 204 -2.74 12.22 3.61
CA VAL A 204 -1.42 12.60 4.12
C VAL A 204 -0.58 13.22 3.00
N ASP A 205 0.38 14.06 3.37
CA ASP A 205 1.21 14.84 2.44
C ASP A 205 2.10 13.89 1.59
N ASP A 206 1.92 13.90 0.27
CA ASP A 206 2.68 13.09 -0.69
C ASP A 206 4.17 13.42 -0.72
N VAL A 207 4.54 14.66 -0.42
CA VAL A 207 5.95 15.09 -0.33
C VAL A 207 6.70 14.38 0.80
N ILE A 208 5.99 14.00 1.88
CA ILE A 208 6.58 13.39 3.06
C ILE A 208 6.45 11.87 3.01
N TRP A 209 5.26 11.35 2.61
CA TRP A 209 4.90 9.96 2.83
C TRP A 209 4.93 9.08 1.58
N ASN A 210 4.85 9.68 0.39
CA ASN A 210 4.97 8.92 -0.86
C ASN A 210 5.47 9.82 -2.00
N TYR A 211 6.71 10.30 -1.87
CA TYR A 211 7.34 11.21 -2.80
C TYR A 211 7.61 10.53 -4.16
N ASP A 212 6.98 11.04 -5.22
CA ASP A 212 7.26 10.58 -6.58
C ASP A 212 8.43 11.37 -7.19
N VAL A 213 9.58 10.70 -7.33
CA VAL A 213 10.81 11.30 -7.88
C VAL A 213 10.64 11.85 -9.31
N ARG A 214 9.66 11.38 -10.08
CA ARG A 214 9.33 11.91 -11.41
C ARG A 214 8.80 13.34 -11.35
N ASN A 215 8.24 13.75 -10.22
CA ASN A 215 7.72 15.08 -9.95
C ASN A 215 8.74 16.01 -9.22
N TYR A 216 10.02 15.66 -9.20
CA TYR A 216 11.07 16.39 -8.45
C TYR A 216 11.04 17.91 -8.67
N SER A 217 10.93 18.38 -9.93
CA SER A 217 10.88 19.81 -10.24
C SER A 217 9.67 20.53 -9.62
N LYS A 218 8.51 19.86 -9.53
CA LYS A 218 7.30 20.40 -8.90
C LYS A 218 7.47 20.53 -7.38
N TYR A 219 8.11 19.55 -6.76
CA TYR A 219 8.38 19.56 -5.32
C TYR A 219 9.41 20.62 -4.93
N LEU A 220 10.44 20.86 -5.76
CA LEU A 220 11.40 21.94 -5.53
C LEU A 220 10.73 23.32 -5.44
N ILE A 221 9.78 23.61 -6.34
CA ILE A 221 9.03 24.88 -6.30
C ILE A 221 8.23 24.99 -5.00
N ARG A 222 7.65 23.91 -4.52
CA ARG A 222 6.88 23.87 -3.25
C ARG A 222 7.79 24.05 -2.02
N SER A 223 9.00 23.49 -2.03
CA SER A 223 9.94 23.58 -0.91
C SER A 223 10.57 24.97 -0.78
N THR A 224 10.84 25.67 -1.90
CA THR A 224 11.42 27.03 -1.90
C THR A 224 10.44 28.11 -1.40
N GLY A 225 9.14 27.82 -1.31
CA GLY A 225 8.12 28.72 -0.73
C GLY A 225 7.94 28.59 0.79
N ARG A 226 8.66 27.69 1.46
CA ARG A 226 8.63 27.46 2.90
C ARG A 226 9.93 27.95 3.53
N HIS A 227 10.09 29.28 3.65
CA HIS A 227 11.09 29.93 4.49
C HIS A 227 10.38 30.71 5.61
#